data_65162f9e9be68431ed0b68042bdb7042
#
_entry.id   65162f9e9be68431ed0b68042bdb7042
#
_cell.length_a   1.000
_cell.length_b   1.000
_cell.length_c   1.000
_cell.angle_alpha   90.00
_cell.angle_beta   90.00
_cell.angle_gamma   90.00
#
_symmetry.space_group_name_H-M   'P 1'
#
loop_
_entity.id
_entity.type
_entity.pdbx_description
1 polymer ?
#
loop_
_entity_poly.entity_id
_entity_poly.type
_entity_poly.pdbx_seq_one_letter_code
_entity_poly.pdbx_strand_id
1 'polypeptide(L)'
;MTRGKLISAAALLTLATAMMPLAFGLPPGDPSRGEKIYGRCFACHAIDRDRTGPRHAGLFGRRAGSVPGFPYSAAMKKAGAKGLVWNDESLDTFLQNPTKLVPGTRMTYAGVKDAQERADLLAYLKAASAEGQ
;
A
#
# COMPACT_ATOMS: atom_id res chain seq x y z
N MET A 1 75.65 10.10 -16.06
CA MET A 1 75.15 9.13 -15.08
C MET A 1 74.04 9.78 -14.29
N THR A 2 72.77 9.60 -14.70
CA THR A 2 71.60 10.19 -14.05
C THR A 2 70.67 9.04 -13.62
N ARG A 3 70.59 8.82 -12.33
CA ARG A 3 69.74 7.80 -11.71
C ARG A 3 68.30 8.30 -11.69
N GLY A 4 67.46 7.73 -12.54
CA GLY A 4 66.02 7.93 -12.46
C GLY A 4 65.38 7.28 -11.22
N LYS A 5 64.64 8.07 -10.45
CA LYS A 5 63.83 7.60 -9.31
C LYS A 5 62.49 7.09 -9.83
N LEU A 6 62.25 5.80 -9.68
CA LEU A 6 60.94 5.19 -9.88
C LEU A 6 60.04 5.57 -8.71
N ILE A 7 59.01 6.34 -9.01
CA ILE A 7 57.96 6.65 -8.02
C ILE A 7 56.87 5.58 -8.20
N SER A 8 56.77 4.64 -7.26
CA SER A 8 55.64 3.70 -7.17
C SER A 8 54.39 4.43 -6.70
N ALA A 9 53.44 4.59 -7.57
CA ALA A 9 52.10 5.06 -7.20
C ALA A 9 51.31 3.87 -6.64
N ALA A 10 51.17 3.80 -5.32
CA ALA A 10 50.23 2.87 -4.68
C ALA A 10 48.78 3.40 -4.86
N ALA A 11 48.01 2.73 -5.70
CA ALA A 11 46.58 3.03 -5.86
C ALA A 11 45.83 2.51 -4.62
N LEU A 12 45.36 3.41 -3.78
CA LEU A 12 44.45 3.12 -2.69
C LEU A 12 43.04 2.87 -3.30
N LEU A 13 42.65 1.61 -3.36
CA LEU A 13 41.31 1.19 -3.72
C LEU A 13 40.37 1.41 -2.51
N THR A 14 39.66 2.53 -2.48
CA THR A 14 38.64 2.78 -1.46
C THR A 14 37.38 1.97 -1.82
N LEU A 15 37.14 0.89 -1.06
CA LEU A 15 35.89 0.15 -1.09
C LEU A 15 34.79 1.04 -0.50
N ALA A 16 34.01 1.70 -1.36
CA ALA A 16 32.79 2.37 -0.95
C ALA A 16 31.72 1.30 -0.64
N THR A 17 31.55 0.96 0.63
CA THR A 17 30.40 0.18 1.08
C THR A 17 29.15 1.04 0.92
N ALA A 18 28.39 0.81 -0.15
CA ALA A 18 27.08 1.38 -0.33
C ALA A 18 26.15 0.81 0.77
N MET A 19 25.90 1.60 1.80
CA MET A 19 24.79 1.33 2.74
C MET A 19 23.49 1.48 1.94
N MET A 20 22.91 0.35 1.50
CA MET A 20 21.54 0.35 1.01
C MET A 20 20.62 0.74 2.18
N PRO A 21 19.77 1.77 2.03
CA PRO A 21 18.77 2.05 3.04
C PRO A 21 17.88 0.83 3.19
N LEU A 22 17.71 0.33 4.41
CA LEU A 22 16.68 -0.61 4.76
C LEU A 22 15.35 0.09 4.49
N ALA A 23 14.77 -0.16 3.32
CA ALA A 23 13.42 0.25 3.05
C ALA A 23 12.50 -0.56 3.99
N PHE A 24 12.03 0.08 5.06
CA PHE A 24 10.91 -0.41 5.86
C PHE A 24 9.65 -0.32 4.99
N GLY A 25 9.53 -1.23 4.03
CA GLY A 25 8.40 -1.37 3.15
C GLY A 25 7.72 -2.72 3.39
N LEU A 26 6.47 -2.82 2.96
CA LEU A 26 5.81 -4.11 2.85
C LEU A 26 6.67 -5.08 2.02
N PRO A 27 6.64 -6.38 2.34
CA PRO A 27 7.25 -7.39 1.48
C PRO A 27 6.63 -7.33 0.07
N PRO A 28 7.31 -7.84 -0.96
CA PRO A 28 6.72 -7.94 -2.29
C PRO A 28 5.41 -8.72 -2.27
N GLY A 29 4.34 -8.13 -2.84
CA GLY A 29 3.02 -8.73 -2.90
C GLY A 29 2.83 -9.57 -4.16
N ASP A 30 2.07 -10.66 -4.05
CA ASP A 30 1.64 -11.52 -5.16
C ASP A 30 0.14 -11.32 -5.41
N PRO A 31 -0.28 -10.80 -6.57
CA PRO A 31 -1.69 -10.55 -6.85
C PRO A 31 -2.54 -11.83 -6.92
N SER A 32 -1.97 -12.97 -7.30
CA SER A 32 -2.72 -14.24 -7.34
C SER A 32 -3.04 -14.77 -5.94
N ARG A 33 -2.14 -14.58 -4.98
CA ARG A 33 -2.45 -14.83 -3.57
C ARG A 33 -3.42 -13.79 -3.02
N GLY A 34 -3.23 -12.53 -3.40
CA GLY A 34 -4.10 -11.41 -3.02
C GLY A 34 -5.56 -11.61 -3.45
N GLU A 35 -5.81 -12.16 -4.63
CA GLU A 35 -7.14 -12.50 -5.10
C GLU A 35 -7.87 -13.46 -4.15
N LYS A 36 -7.17 -14.50 -3.69
CA LYS A 36 -7.72 -15.46 -2.72
C LYS A 36 -8.05 -14.79 -1.38
N ILE A 37 -7.18 -13.87 -0.93
CA ILE A 37 -7.41 -13.11 0.29
C ILE A 37 -8.60 -12.15 0.12
N TYR A 38 -8.74 -11.53 -1.06
CA TYR A 38 -9.85 -10.65 -1.40
C TYR A 38 -11.21 -11.34 -1.31
N GLY A 39 -11.25 -12.67 -1.43
CA GLY A 39 -12.45 -13.46 -1.16
C GLY A 39 -13.12 -13.15 0.20
N ARG A 40 -12.34 -12.76 1.21
CA ARG A 40 -12.83 -12.32 2.52
C ARG A 40 -13.57 -10.98 2.48
N CYS A 41 -13.38 -10.21 1.42
CA CYS A 41 -13.97 -8.87 1.23
C CYS A 41 -15.30 -8.92 0.45
N PHE A 42 -15.56 -10.01 -0.28
CA PHE A 42 -16.74 -10.16 -1.15
C PHE A 42 -18.07 -10.08 -0.41
N ALA A 43 -18.11 -10.35 0.87
CA ALA A 43 -19.35 -10.18 1.65
C ALA A 43 -19.87 -8.72 1.60
N CYS A 44 -18.94 -7.74 1.53
CA CYS A 44 -19.27 -6.33 1.62
C CYS A 44 -18.85 -5.51 0.40
N HIS A 45 -17.86 -5.96 -0.39
CA HIS A 45 -17.27 -5.20 -1.48
C HIS A 45 -17.34 -5.94 -2.82
N ALA A 46 -17.24 -5.17 -3.90
CA ALA A 46 -16.92 -5.64 -5.25
C ALA A 46 -15.95 -4.65 -5.90
N ILE A 47 -15.32 -5.04 -6.99
CA ILE A 47 -14.45 -4.13 -7.75
C ILE A 47 -15.30 -3.10 -8.48
N ASP A 48 -16.32 -3.55 -9.21
CA ASP A 48 -17.08 -2.82 -10.22
C ASP A 48 -18.30 -2.06 -9.67
N ARG A 49 -18.83 -2.42 -8.53
CA ARG A 49 -20.08 -1.87 -7.98
C ARG A 49 -20.08 -1.73 -6.47
N ASP A 50 -20.89 -0.80 -6.00
CA ASP A 50 -21.16 -0.62 -4.58
C ASP A 50 -22.02 -1.78 -4.06
N ARG A 51 -21.73 -2.19 -2.82
CA ARG A 51 -22.50 -3.17 -2.04
C ARG A 51 -22.72 -2.60 -0.64
N THR A 52 -22.57 -3.40 0.41
CA THR A 52 -22.54 -2.89 1.80
C THR A 52 -21.38 -1.93 2.01
N GLY A 53 -20.24 -2.21 1.36
CA GLY A 53 -19.08 -1.32 1.23
C GLY A 53 -19.02 -0.69 -0.17
N PRO A 54 -18.20 0.36 -0.34
CA PRO A 54 -17.99 1.01 -1.63
C PRO A 54 -17.23 0.11 -2.61
N ARG A 55 -17.41 0.35 -3.90
CA ARG A 55 -16.63 -0.31 -4.96
C ARG A 55 -15.15 0.03 -4.86
N HIS A 56 -14.31 -0.88 -5.36
CA HIS A 56 -12.87 -0.70 -5.37
C HIS A 56 -12.32 -0.21 -6.72
N ALA A 57 -13.10 -0.16 -7.80
CA ALA A 57 -12.68 0.49 -9.03
C ALA A 57 -12.18 1.90 -8.75
N GLY A 58 -10.97 2.24 -9.25
CA GLY A 58 -10.34 3.53 -9.01
C GLY A 58 -9.91 3.78 -7.56
N LEU A 59 -9.66 2.74 -6.77
CA LEU A 59 -9.34 2.85 -5.34
C LEU A 59 -8.05 3.64 -5.09
N PHE A 60 -6.96 3.29 -5.79
CA PHE A 60 -5.68 3.94 -5.58
C PHE A 60 -5.68 5.38 -6.10
N GLY A 61 -5.21 6.30 -5.29
CA GLY A 61 -5.27 7.75 -5.56
C GLY A 61 -6.60 8.40 -5.21
N ARG A 62 -7.63 7.63 -4.84
CA ARG A 62 -8.95 8.14 -4.48
C ARG A 62 -8.96 8.65 -3.03
N ARG A 63 -9.57 9.81 -2.83
CA ARG A 63 -9.81 10.35 -1.47
C ARG A 63 -10.80 9.46 -0.71
N ALA A 64 -10.53 9.23 0.56
CA ALA A 64 -11.44 8.48 1.42
C ALA A 64 -12.83 9.12 1.46
N GLY A 65 -13.87 8.30 1.46
CA GLY A 65 -15.25 8.77 1.55
C GLY A 65 -15.78 9.49 0.32
N SER A 66 -15.19 9.29 -0.88
CA SER A 66 -15.48 10.09 -2.08
C SER A 66 -16.16 9.36 -3.23
N VAL A 67 -16.51 8.07 -3.10
CA VAL A 67 -17.29 7.40 -4.16
C VAL A 67 -18.66 8.09 -4.29
N PRO A 68 -19.00 8.59 -5.48
CA PRO A 68 -20.28 9.28 -5.69
C PRO A 68 -21.48 8.39 -5.34
N GLY A 69 -22.42 8.93 -4.57
CA GLY A 69 -23.65 8.24 -4.20
C GLY A 69 -23.52 7.20 -3.08
N PHE A 70 -22.30 6.81 -2.67
CA PHE A 70 -22.16 5.85 -1.58
C PHE A 70 -22.38 6.51 -0.20
N PRO A 71 -23.21 5.91 0.69
CA PRO A 71 -23.56 6.48 2.00
C PRO A 71 -22.47 6.20 3.06
N TYR A 72 -21.34 6.86 2.94
CA TYR A 72 -20.26 6.73 3.92
C TYR A 72 -20.63 7.18 5.33
N SER A 73 -19.94 6.63 6.34
CA SER A 73 -19.98 7.17 7.71
C SER A 73 -19.47 8.61 7.77
N ALA A 74 -19.94 9.39 8.75
CA ALA A 74 -19.41 10.73 9.00
C ALA A 74 -17.90 10.70 9.27
N ALA A 75 -17.41 9.67 9.96
CA ALA A 75 -15.99 9.46 10.24
C ALA A 75 -15.17 9.31 8.96
N MET A 76 -15.63 8.48 8.00
CA MET A 76 -14.91 8.28 6.73
C MET A 76 -14.92 9.55 5.87
N LYS A 77 -16.04 10.26 5.80
CA LYS A 77 -16.11 11.57 5.11
C LYS A 77 -15.15 12.59 5.73
N LYS A 78 -15.10 12.64 7.05
CA LYS A 78 -14.19 13.53 7.79
C LYS A 78 -12.73 13.16 7.56
N ALA A 79 -12.39 11.87 7.51
CA ALA A 79 -11.03 11.42 7.21
C ALA A 79 -10.60 11.88 5.81
N GLY A 80 -11.44 11.73 4.80
CA GLY A 80 -11.19 12.24 3.45
C GLY A 80 -11.06 13.77 3.39
N ALA A 81 -11.92 14.50 4.12
CA ALA A 81 -11.83 15.95 4.22
C ALA A 81 -10.52 16.43 4.87
N LYS A 82 -9.93 15.64 5.74
CA LYS A 82 -8.61 15.86 6.35
C LYS A 82 -7.43 15.43 5.48
N GLY A 83 -7.69 14.94 4.26
CA GLY A 83 -6.65 14.60 3.30
C GLY A 83 -6.29 13.13 3.22
N LEU A 84 -7.06 12.22 3.85
CA LEU A 84 -6.81 10.78 3.68
C LEU A 84 -7.09 10.38 2.22
N VAL A 85 -6.04 9.91 1.55
CA VAL A 85 -6.07 9.36 0.19
C VAL A 85 -5.61 7.91 0.26
N TRP A 86 -6.26 7.04 -0.51
CA TRP A 86 -5.90 5.64 -0.57
C TRP A 86 -4.67 5.40 -1.44
N ASN A 87 -3.61 4.94 -0.84
CA ASN A 87 -2.35 4.52 -1.45
C ASN A 87 -1.83 3.27 -0.73
N ASP A 88 -0.67 2.76 -1.14
CA ASP A 88 -0.10 1.54 -0.53
C ASP A 88 0.04 1.67 1.00
N GLU A 89 0.55 2.80 1.50
CA GLU A 89 0.79 3.03 2.92
C GLU A 89 -0.51 3.17 3.73
N SER A 90 -1.43 4.01 3.26
CA SER A 90 -2.70 4.26 3.95
C SER A 90 -3.61 3.04 3.94
N LEU A 91 -3.61 2.28 2.84
CA LEU A 91 -4.35 1.02 2.75
C LEU A 91 -3.73 -0.06 3.63
N ASP A 92 -2.40 -0.19 3.69
CA ASP A 92 -1.77 -1.12 4.61
C ASP A 92 -2.17 -0.83 6.06
N THR A 93 -2.07 0.44 6.46
CA THR A 93 -2.47 0.88 7.81
C THR A 93 -3.95 0.62 8.09
N PHE A 94 -4.83 0.95 7.13
CA PHE A 94 -6.27 0.73 7.27
C PHE A 94 -6.62 -0.75 7.35
N LEU A 95 -6.01 -1.58 6.51
CA LEU A 95 -6.26 -3.02 6.49
C LEU A 95 -5.72 -3.75 7.72
N GLN A 96 -4.72 -3.21 8.41
CA GLN A 96 -4.30 -3.76 9.71
C GLN A 96 -5.39 -3.63 10.77
N ASN A 97 -6.05 -2.48 10.80
CA ASN A 97 -7.13 -2.18 11.74
C ASN A 97 -7.93 -0.95 11.26
N PRO A 98 -9.04 -1.15 10.56
CA PRO A 98 -9.86 -0.06 10.03
C PRO A 98 -10.29 0.95 11.09
N THR A 99 -10.71 0.49 12.25
CA THR A 99 -11.23 1.35 13.33
C THR A 99 -10.13 2.15 14.02
N LYS A 100 -8.87 1.70 13.94
CA LYS A 100 -7.73 2.45 14.49
C LYS A 100 -7.40 3.65 13.59
N LEU A 101 -7.40 3.47 12.27
CA LEU A 101 -7.11 4.55 11.33
C LEU A 101 -8.30 5.52 11.20
N VAL A 102 -9.52 4.98 11.14
CA VAL A 102 -10.76 5.78 10.99
C VAL A 102 -11.74 5.40 12.12
N PRO A 103 -11.56 5.94 13.32
CA PRO A 103 -12.49 5.70 14.43
C PRO A 103 -13.92 6.13 14.05
N GLY A 104 -14.88 5.23 14.19
CA GLY A 104 -16.28 5.45 13.78
C GLY A 104 -16.56 5.05 12.32
N THR A 105 -15.64 4.41 11.64
CA THR A 105 -15.95 3.74 10.35
C THR A 105 -17.01 2.67 10.53
N ARG A 106 -17.85 2.48 9.49
CA ARG A 106 -18.79 1.36 9.45
C ARG A 106 -18.17 0.04 9.01
N MET A 107 -16.93 0.05 8.55
CA MET A 107 -16.19 -1.16 8.23
C MET A 107 -15.72 -1.83 9.52
N THR A 108 -16.51 -2.80 9.99
CA THR A 108 -16.29 -3.51 11.26
C THR A 108 -15.34 -4.71 11.12
N TYR A 109 -14.61 -4.80 10.03
CA TYR A 109 -13.65 -5.85 9.76
C TYR A 109 -12.46 -5.80 10.72
N ALA A 110 -12.07 -6.96 11.28
CA ALA A 110 -10.99 -7.02 12.28
C ALA A 110 -9.61 -6.71 11.72
N GLY A 111 -9.46 -6.70 10.41
CA GLY A 111 -8.21 -6.44 9.71
C GLY A 111 -7.43 -7.70 9.32
N VAL A 112 -6.47 -7.52 8.46
CA VAL A 112 -5.48 -8.51 8.01
C VAL A 112 -4.21 -8.29 8.82
N LYS A 113 -3.87 -9.18 9.74
CA LYS A 113 -2.75 -8.99 10.69
C LYS A 113 -1.41 -9.35 10.09
N ASP A 114 -1.37 -10.34 9.21
CA ASP A 114 -0.14 -10.77 8.53
C ASP A 114 0.29 -9.76 7.47
N ALA A 115 1.56 -9.34 7.50
CA ALA A 115 2.08 -8.32 6.60
C ALA A 115 2.20 -8.83 5.15
N GLN A 116 2.51 -10.12 4.96
CA GLN A 116 2.57 -10.69 3.63
C GLN A 116 1.18 -10.81 3.00
N GLU A 117 0.17 -11.23 3.77
CA GLU A 117 -1.22 -11.23 3.29
C GLU A 117 -1.69 -9.82 2.90
N ARG A 118 -1.31 -8.78 3.64
CA ARG A 118 -1.65 -7.40 3.27
C ARG A 118 -0.93 -6.97 2.00
N ALA A 119 0.36 -7.29 1.85
CA ALA A 119 1.10 -6.97 0.63
C ALA A 119 0.49 -7.66 -0.60
N ASP A 120 0.13 -8.93 -0.48
CA ASP A 120 -0.52 -9.69 -1.54
C ASP A 120 -1.89 -9.09 -1.90
N LEU A 121 -2.71 -8.76 -0.90
CA LEU A 121 -4.01 -8.13 -1.09
C LEU A 121 -3.88 -6.76 -1.77
N LEU A 122 -2.91 -5.94 -1.39
CA LEU A 122 -2.66 -4.64 -2.02
C LEU A 122 -2.22 -4.78 -3.47
N ALA A 123 -1.38 -5.78 -3.78
CA ALA A 123 -0.97 -6.07 -5.16
C ALA A 123 -2.17 -6.45 -6.03
N TYR A 124 -3.07 -7.29 -5.53
CA TYR A 124 -4.32 -7.63 -6.23
C TYR A 124 -5.22 -6.41 -6.41
N LEU A 125 -5.51 -5.68 -5.34
CA LEU A 125 -6.37 -4.49 -5.38
C LEU A 125 -5.84 -3.44 -6.37
N LYS A 126 -4.53 -3.25 -6.43
CA LYS A 126 -3.90 -2.30 -7.34
C LYS A 126 -4.15 -2.67 -8.80
N ALA A 127 -3.99 -3.95 -9.15
CA ALA A 127 -4.26 -4.45 -10.49
C ALA A 127 -5.76 -4.39 -10.81
N ALA A 128 -6.60 -5.00 -9.98
CA ALA A 128 -8.04 -5.14 -10.23
C ALA A 128 -8.78 -3.79 -10.23
N SER A 129 -8.38 -2.83 -9.36
CA SER A 129 -9.04 -1.53 -9.31
C SER A 129 -8.69 -0.61 -10.49
N ALA A 130 -7.59 -0.86 -11.19
CA ALA A 130 -7.22 -0.11 -12.39
C ALA A 130 -8.04 -0.55 -13.61
N GLU A 131 -8.43 -1.82 -13.70
CA GLU A 131 -9.20 -2.37 -14.81
C GLU A 131 -10.67 -1.91 -14.83
N GLY A 132 -11.17 -1.41 -13.69
CA GLY A 132 -12.56 -0.95 -13.53
C GLY A 132 -12.79 0.55 -13.76
N GLN A 133 -11.83 1.24 -14.38
CA GLN A 133 -11.93 2.68 -14.70
C GLN A 133 -12.47 2.94 -16.09
#